data_dc30acc89c553f0adf125f209d94f71b
#
_entry.id   dc30acc89c553f0adf125f209d94f71b
#
_cell.length_a   1.000
_cell.length_b   1.000
_cell.length_c   1.000
_cell.angle_alpha   90.00
_cell.angle_beta   90.00
_cell.angle_gamma   90.00
#
_symmetry.space_group_name_H-M   'P 1'
#
loop_
_entity.id
_entity.type
_entity.pdbx_description
1 polymer ?
#
loop_
_entity_poly.entity_id
_entity_poly.type
_entity_poly.pdbx_seq_one_letter_code
_entity_poly.pdbx_strand_id
1 'polypeptide(L)'
;HALRPRMVIGFEMFPRRVQPALDRWIAGELSVAALLAQTAWEENWNFPIDLYLPLFEFARINRIPMLALNVDARLTRAIGDKGWDAIPEREREGVGRAAPASEAYRDFLFGIYRAHAHGQGARSSSGFQYFVEAQQNWDRAMAEALAVRRVSGSAGQPPLVVGIMGSGHLRYGFGVAHQLRDLGVERVVTLLPLSPDEDCREIRPGLADALFALPKKPSTPAPPPRLGVQLADADAGQGGVRVLAVTAGSL
;
A
#
# COMPACT_ATOMS: atom_id res chain seq x y z
N HIS A 1 12.56 12.82 1.83
CA HIS A 1 12.43 13.81 0.75
C HIS A 1 13.60 14.80 0.75
N ALA A 2 14.00 15.38 1.87
CA ALA A 2 15.12 16.31 1.94
C ALA A 2 16.43 15.78 1.32
N LEU A 3 16.72 14.47 1.52
CA LEU A 3 17.91 13.81 0.95
C LEU A 3 17.72 13.30 -0.48
N ARG A 4 16.47 13.14 -0.91
CA ARG A 4 16.09 12.61 -2.22
C ARG A 4 14.88 13.38 -2.74
N PRO A 5 15.07 14.58 -3.31
CA PRO A 5 13.95 15.43 -3.76
C PRO A 5 13.13 14.80 -4.89
N ARG A 6 13.75 13.96 -5.73
CA ARG A 6 13.05 13.18 -6.75
C ARG A 6 12.58 11.86 -6.14
N MET A 7 11.31 11.80 -5.76
CA MET A 7 10.67 10.66 -5.13
C MET A 7 9.31 10.38 -5.79
N VAL A 8 8.90 9.13 -5.74
CA VAL A 8 7.56 8.67 -6.12
C VAL A 8 7.09 7.70 -5.05
N ILE A 9 5.83 7.77 -4.63
CA ILE A 9 5.27 6.86 -3.63
C ILE A 9 4.13 6.07 -4.24
N GLY A 10 4.24 4.76 -4.25
CA GLY A 10 3.20 3.84 -4.69
C GLY A 10 2.44 3.24 -3.51
N PHE A 11 1.14 3.03 -3.70
CA PHE A 11 0.23 2.56 -2.67
C PHE A 11 -0.59 1.38 -3.16
N GLU A 12 -0.53 0.26 -2.44
CA GLU A 12 -1.29 -0.97 -2.72
C GLU A 12 -2.80 -0.76 -2.71
N MET A 13 -3.29 0.10 -1.83
CA MET A 13 -4.73 0.32 -1.63
C MET A 13 -5.44 0.89 -2.85
N PHE A 14 -4.71 1.34 -3.87
CA PHE A 14 -5.29 1.95 -5.05
C PHE A 14 -5.16 1.07 -6.28
N PRO A 15 -6.27 0.63 -6.89
CA PRO A 15 -6.24 -0.03 -8.19
C PRO A 15 -5.89 0.98 -9.30
N ARG A 16 -5.24 0.50 -10.36
CA ARG A 16 -4.71 1.32 -11.48
C ARG A 16 -5.75 2.28 -12.07
N ARG A 17 -7.02 1.89 -12.10
CA ARG A 17 -8.12 2.69 -12.63
C ARG A 17 -8.33 4.03 -11.90
N VAL A 18 -7.87 4.16 -10.65
CA VAL A 18 -8.02 5.41 -9.88
C VAL A 18 -6.80 6.33 -9.98
N GLN A 19 -5.79 6.01 -10.79
CA GLN A 19 -4.62 6.87 -10.98
C GLN A 19 -4.99 8.33 -11.31
N PRO A 20 -5.99 8.64 -12.16
CA PRO A 20 -6.37 10.02 -12.41
C PRO A 20 -6.81 10.80 -11.17
N ALA A 21 -7.44 10.12 -10.19
CA ALA A 21 -7.82 10.77 -8.93
C ALA A 21 -6.57 11.09 -8.08
N LEU A 22 -5.57 10.21 -8.06
CA LEU A 22 -4.30 10.47 -7.36
C LEU A 22 -3.54 11.65 -7.99
N ASP A 23 -3.51 11.74 -9.31
CA ASP A 23 -2.86 12.83 -10.03
C ASP A 23 -3.54 14.18 -9.70
N ARG A 24 -4.87 14.22 -9.68
CA ARG A 24 -5.66 15.39 -9.29
C ARG A 24 -5.48 15.75 -7.80
N TRP A 25 -5.32 14.76 -6.94
CA TRP A 25 -4.99 15.00 -5.52
C TRP A 25 -3.66 15.73 -5.38
N ILE A 26 -2.61 15.27 -6.08
CA ILE A 26 -1.29 15.90 -6.07
C ILE A 26 -1.32 17.30 -6.70
N ALA A 27 -2.17 17.52 -7.71
CA ALA A 27 -2.39 18.83 -8.29
C ALA A 27 -3.12 19.83 -7.36
N GLY A 28 -3.69 19.32 -6.25
CA GLY A 28 -4.44 20.14 -5.31
C GLY A 28 -5.90 20.39 -5.68
N GLU A 29 -6.42 19.65 -6.65
CA GLU A 29 -7.76 19.83 -7.22
C GLU A 29 -8.86 19.12 -6.43
N LEU A 30 -8.50 18.20 -5.54
CA LEU A 30 -9.47 17.41 -4.79
C LEU A 30 -9.44 17.75 -3.30
N SER A 31 -10.61 17.79 -2.68
CA SER A 31 -10.74 17.68 -1.23
C SER A 31 -10.53 16.23 -0.79
N VAL A 32 -10.32 15.99 0.51
CA VAL A 32 -10.23 14.63 1.08
C VAL A 32 -11.50 13.83 0.74
N ALA A 33 -12.67 14.40 0.94
CA ALA A 33 -13.94 13.73 0.64
C ALA A 33 -14.03 13.35 -0.86
N ALA A 34 -13.60 14.24 -1.77
CA ALA A 34 -13.60 13.96 -3.19
C ALA A 34 -12.57 12.87 -3.57
N LEU A 35 -11.39 12.84 -2.94
CA LEU A 35 -10.42 11.76 -3.11
C LEU A 35 -11.02 10.41 -2.70
N LEU A 36 -11.60 10.32 -1.51
CA LEU A 36 -12.21 9.09 -1.00
C LEU A 36 -13.33 8.58 -1.91
N ALA A 37 -14.20 9.47 -2.35
CA ALA A 37 -15.29 9.12 -3.27
C ALA A 37 -14.75 8.62 -4.63
N GLN A 38 -13.78 9.33 -5.24
CA GLN A 38 -13.25 8.96 -6.56
C GLN A 38 -12.36 7.72 -6.54
N THR A 39 -11.74 7.42 -5.41
CA THR A 39 -10.95 6.20 -5.23
C THR A 39 -11.77 5.02 -4.73
N ALA A 40 -13.06 5.24 -4.39
CA ALA A 40 -13.92 4.25 -3.74
C ALA A 40 -13.18 3.59 -2.54
N TRP A 41 -12.65 4.45 -1.64
CA TRP A 41 -11.76 4.04 -0.56
C TRP A 41 -12.32 2.92 0.30
N GLU A 42 -13.55 3.05 0.76
CA GLU A 42 -14.19 2.06 1.64
C GLU A 42 -14.38 0.71 0.94
N GLU A 43 -14.67 0.71 -0.36
CA GLU A 43 -14.87 -0.50 -1.15
C GLU A 43 -13.53 -1.21 -1.46
N ASN A 44 -12.48 -0.42 -1.73
CA ASN A 44 -11.18 -0.97 -2.12
C ASN A 44 -10.29 -1.35 -0.94
N TRP A 45 -10.38 -0.64 0.20
CA TRP A 45 -9.45 -0.81 1.31
C TRP A 45 -10.10 -1.02 2.67
N ASN A 46 -11.16 -0.30 2.97
CA ASN A 46 -11.96 -0.45 4.22
C ASN A 46 -11.16 -0.32 5.52
N PHE A 47 -10.06 0.46 5.52
CA PHE A 47 -9.36 0.85 6.74
C PHE A 47 -9.58 2.35 7.01
N PRO A 48 -9.54 2.79 8.29
CA PRO A 48 -9.68 4.20 8.61
C PRO A 48 -8.67 5.06 7.83
N ILE A 49 -9.19 6.05 7.12
CA ILE A 49 -8.36 6.94 6.29
C ILE A 49 -7.31 7.69 7.12
N ASP A 50 -7.59 7.99 8.37
CA ASP A 50 -6.68 8.71 9.27
C ASP A 50 -5.32 8.03 9.45
N LEU A 51 -5.26 6.72 9.21
CA LEU A 51 -4.00 5.97 9.22
C LEU A 51 -3.11 6.29 8.01
N TYR A 52 -3.68 6.74 6.89
CA TYR A 52 -2.99 6.93 5.61
C TYR A 52 -2.95 8.39 5.19
N LEU A 53 -3.92 9.19 5.63
CA LEU A 53 -4.05 10.60 5.24
C LEU A 53 -2.77 11.41 5.47
N PRO A 54 -2.02 11.23 6.58
CA PRO A 54 -0.74 11.94 6.76
C PRO A 54 0.27 11.68 5.63
N LEU A 55 0.29 10.48 5.05
CA LEU A 55 1.16 10.14 3.91
C LEU A 55 0.67 10.78 2.62
N PHE A 56 -0.65 10.81 2.41
CA PHE A 56 -1.26 11.42 1.22
C PHE A 56 -1.08 12.95 1.24
N GLU A 57 -1.25 13.57 2.41
CA GLU A 57 -0.98 15.01 2.59
C GLU A 57 0.51 15.34 2.42
N PHE A 58 1.40 14.50 2.96
CA PHE A 58 2.83 14.66 2.74
C PHE A 58 3.18 14.62 1.25
N ALA A 59 2.62 13.68 0.50
CA ALA A 59 2.81 13.58 -0.93
C ALA A 59 2.30 14.83 -1.66
N ARG A 60 1.09 15.30 -1.31
CA ARG A 60 0.45 16.48 -1.89
C ARG A 60 1.25 17.77 -1.62
N ILE A 61 1.61 18.03 -0.36
CA ILE A 61 2.34 19.24 0.05
C ILE A 61 3.70 19.31 -0.66
N ASN A 62 4.37 18.18 -0.82
CA ASN A 62 5.67 18.10 -1.46
C ASN A 62 5.59 17.83 -2.97
N ARG A 63 4.40 17.78 -3.55
CA ARG A 63 4.15 17.44 -4.96
C ARG A 63 4.83 16.15 -5.41
N ILE A 64 4.86 15.16 -4.52
CA ILE A 64 5.41 13.83 -4.79
C ILE A 64 4.35 13.02 -5.53
N PRO A 65 4.62 12.52 -6.75
CA PRO A 65 3.67 11.68 -7.46
C PRO A 65 3.25 10.47 -6.65
N MET A 66 1.96 10.20 -6.60
CA MET A 66 1.38 8.97 -6.04
C MET A 66 1.07 7.99 -7.15
N LEU A 67 1.32 6.69 -6.91
CA LEU A 67 1.02 5.61 -7.86
C LEU A 67 -0.02 4.67 -7.28
N ALA A 68 -0.99 4.34 -8.11
CA ALA A 68 -1.90 3.22 -7.88
C ALA A 68 -1.18 1.92 -8.29
N LEU A 69 -0.86 1.06 -7.32
CA LEU A 69 -0.06 -0.14 -7.56
C LEU A 69 -0.90 -1.35 -7.93
N ASN A 70 -2.16 -1.39 -7.49
CA ASN A 70 -2.97 -2.58 -7.55
C ASN A 70 -3.77 -2.70 -8.86
N VAL A 71 -4.30 -3.88 -9.07
CA VAL A 71 -5.35 -4.19 -10.04
C VAL A 71 -6.70 -4.25 -9.34
N ASP A 72 -7.77 -4.34 -10.11
CA ASP A 72 -9.11 -4.55 -9.55
C ASP A 72 -9.18 -5.91 -8.84
N ALA A 73 -9.77 -5.95 -7.66
CA ALA A 73 -9.91 -7.17 -6.86
C ALA A 73 -10.65 -8.30 -7.60
N ARG A 74 -11.45 -7.97 -8.64
CA ARG A 74 -12.10 -8.97 -9.50
C ARG A 74 -11.09 -9.79 -10.30
N LEU A 75 -10.01 -9.17 -10.78
CA LEU A 75 -8.96 -9.89 -11.50
C LEU A 75 -8.27 -10.91 -10.57
N THR A 76 -7.81 -10.48 -9.40
CA THR A 76 -7.16 -11.37 -8.42
C THR A 76 -8.07 -12.51 -8.02
N ARG A 77 -9.35 -12.23 -7.79
CA ARG A 77 -10.36 -13.26 -7.47
C ARG A 77 -10.55 -14.23 -8.62
N ALA A 78 -10.72 -13.74 -9.85
CA ALA A 78 -10.89 -14.58 -11.03
C ALA A 78 -9.69 -15.50 -11.27
N ILE A 79 -8.46 -15.03 -11.00
CA ILE A 79 -7.27 -15.89 -11.06
C ILE A 79 -7.31 -16.96 -9.98
N GLY A 80 -7.71 -16.60 -8.75
CA GLY A 80 -7.87 -17.56 -7.65
C GLY A 80 -8.91 -18.64 -7.91
N ASP A 81 -9.91 -18.35 -8.74
CA ASP A 81 -10.99 -19.30 -9.08
C ASP A 81 -10.64 -20.24 -10.24
N LYS A 82 -9.94 -19.76 -11.27
CA LYS A 82 -9.77 -20.50 -12.53
C LYS A 82 -8.35 -20.51 -13.11
N GLY A 83 -7.39 -19.88 -12.42
CA GLY A 83 -6.00 -19.76 -12.83
C GLY A 83 -5.74 -18.65 -13.85
N TRP A 84 -4.47 -18.25 -13.97
CA TRP A 84 -4.03 -17.18 -14.86
C TRP A 84 -4.33 -17.43 -16.34
N ASP A 85 -4.09 -18.65 -16.82
CA ASP A 85 -4.23 -18.97 -18.24
C ASP A 85 -5.68 -18.92 -18.72
N ALA A 86 -6.64 -19.06 -17.82
CA ALA A 86 -8.05 -18.91 -18.11
C ALA A 86 -8.54 -17.44 -18.18
N ILE A 87 -7.68 -16.46 -17.83
CA ILE A 87 -8.02 -15.04 -17.91
C ILE A 87 -7.72 -14.50 -19.32
N PRO A 88 -8.70 -14.01 -20.06
CA PRO A 88 -8.47 -13.35 -21.35
C PRO A 88 -7.52 -12.16 -21.21
N GLU A 89 -6.66 -11.95 -22.20
CA GLU A 89 -5.64 -10.87 -22.17
C GLU A 89 -6.26 -9.49 -21.91
N ARG A 90 -7.39 -9.18 -22.54
CA ARG A 90 -8.12 -7.92 -22.35
C ARG A 90 -8.61 -7.69 -20.89
N GLU A 91 -8.69 -8.75 -20.10
CA GLU A 91 -9.15 -8.71 -18.70
C GLU A 91 -7.98 -8.66 -17.68
N ARG A 92 -6.74 -8.78 -18.17
CA ARG A 92 -5.52 -8.80 -17.33
C ARG A 92 -5.04 -7.41 -16.90
N GLU A 93 -5.75 -6.36 -17.22
CA GLU A 93 -5.41 -4.96 -16.90
C GLU A 93 -3.96 -4.56 -17.30
N GLY A 94 -3.43 -5.16 -18.37
CA GLY A 94 -2.07 -4.92 -18.83
C GLY A 94 -0.98 -5.55 -17.97
N VAL A 95 -1.33 -6.41 -17.01
CA VAL A 95 -0.35 -7.14 -16.20
C VAL A 95 0.25 -8.29 -17.02
N GLY A 96 1.56 -8.39 -17.01
CA GLY A 96 2.28 -9.50 -17.62
C GLY A 96 2.25 -10.77 -16.76
N ARG A 97 2.77 -11.86 -17.33
CA ARG A 97 2.92 -13.10 -16.56
C ARG A 97 3.91 -12.89 -15.42
N ALA A 98 3.51 -13.31 -14.22
CA ALA A 98 4.37 -13.26 -13.05
C ALA A 98 5.55 -14.24 -13.16
N ALA A 99 6.69 -13.88 -12.61
CA ALA A 99 7.79 -14.81 -12.38
C ALA A 99 7.35 -15.94 -11.44
N PRO A 100 7.79 -17.19 -11.68
CA PRO A 100 7.38 -18.33 -10.88
C PRO A 100 7.75 -18.17 -9.39
N ALA A 101 6.85 -18.61 -8.49
CA ALA A 101 7.13 -18.65 -7.07
C ALA A 101 8.23 -19.68 -6.77
N SER A 102 9.18 -19.29 -5.92
CA SER A 102 10.12 -20.25 -5.34
C SER A 102 9.38 -21.26 -4.45
N GLU A 103 9.99 -22.42 -4.19
CA GLU A 103 9.41 -23.41 -3.29
C GLU A 103 9.21 -22.82 -1.87
N ALA A 104 10.15 -22.01 -1.40
CA ALA A 104 10.01 -21.32 -0.11
C ALA A 104 8.82 -20.36 -0.08
N TYR A 105 8.54 -19.64 -1.18
CA TYR A 105 7.33 -18.81 -1.27
C TYR A 105 6.06 -19.68 -1.30
N ARG A 106 6.08 -20.77 -2.04
CA ARG A 106 4.95 -21.73 -2.05
C ARG A 106 4.66 -22.30 -0.68
N ASP A 107 5.71 -22.62 0.11
CA ASP A 107 5.55 -23.09 1.48
C ASP A 107 4.94 -22.01 2.39
N PHE A 108 5.42 -20.78 2.27
CA PHE A 108 4.86 -19.64 2.98
C PHE A 108 3.39 -19.42 2.64
N LEU A 109 3.05 -19.41 1.35
CA LEU A 109 1.67 -19.26 0.86
C LEU A 109 0.78 -20.44 1.26
N PHE A 110 1.34 -21.65 1.35
CA PHE A 110 0.56 -22.81 1.78
C PHE A 110 0.10 -22.69 3.23
N GLY A 111 0.94 -22.12 4.11
CA GLY A 111 0.55 -21.80 5.49
C GLY A 111 -0.65 -20.84 5.52
N ILE A 112 -0.61 -19.78 4.70
CA ILE A 112 -1.70 -18.80 4.59
C ILE A 112 -2.96 -19.44 4.00
N TYR A 113 -2.83 -20.20 2.91
CA TYR A 113 -3.93 -20.89 2.27
C TYR A 113 -4.68 -21.83 3.23
N ARG A 114 -3.93 -22.62 4.01
CA ARG A 114 -4.51 -23.50 5.01
C ARG A 114 -5.24 -22.75 6.13
N ALA A 115 -4.71 -21.63 6.57
CA ALA A 115 -5.38 -20.80 7.57
C ALA A 115 -6.74 -20.29 7.08
N HIS A 116 -6.85 -19.87 5.81
CA HIS A 116 -8.11 -19.44 5.21
C HIS A 116 -9.06 -20.62 4.94
N ALA A 117 -8.54 -21.79 4.58
CA ALA A 117 -9.32 -22.99 4.31
C ALA A 117 -9.63 -23.82 5.58
N HIS A 118 -9.55 -23.23 6.78
CA HIS A 118 -9.77 -23.90 8.07
C HIS A 118 -8.98 -25.21 8.21
N GLY A 119 -7.72 -25.21 7.76
CA GLY A 119 -6.82 -26.36 7.83
C GLY A 119 -7.02 -27.40 6.71
N GLN A 120 -7.99 -27.21 5.83
CA GLN A 120 -8.25 -28.09 4.69
C GLN A 120 -7.46 -27.66 3.44
N GLY A 121 -7.35 -28.56 2.48
CA GLY A 121 -6.67 -28.32 1.20
C GLY A 121 -5.30 -28.99 1.13
N ALA A 122 -5.04 -29.63 0.01
CA ALA A 122 -3.76 -30.27 -0.29
C ALA A 122 -2.86 -29.30 -1.08
N ARG A 123 -1.56 -29.40 -0.88
CA ARG A 123 -0.57 -28.63 -1.63
C ARG A 123 -0.59 -28.93 -3.14
N SER A 124 -1.08 -30.12 -3.52
CA SER A 124 -1.24 -30.54 -4.91
C SER A 124 -2.58 -30.14 -5.53
N SER A 125 -3.49 -29.51 -4.77
CA SER A 125 -4.80 -29.12 -5.28
C SER A 125 -4.72 -27.97 -6.29
N SER A 126 -5.63 -27.96 -7.26
CA SER A 126 -5.79 -26.83 -8.18
C SER A 126 -6.13 -25.54 -7.44
N GLY A 127 -6.92 -25.61 -6.37
CA GLY A 127 -7.26 -24.45 -5.54
C GLY A 127 -6.02 -23.80 -4.93
N PHE A 128 -5.07 -24.57 -4.41
CA PHE A 128 -3.80 -24.00 -3.93
C PHE A 128 -2.95 -23.46 -5.08
N GLN A 129 -2.90 -24.15 -6.21
CA GLN A 129 -2.17 -23.66 -7.38
C GLN A 129 -2.72 -22.30 -7.84
N TYR A 130 -4.03 -22.16 -7.98
CA TYR A 130 -4.67 -20.90 -8.38
C TYR A 130 -4.51 -19.78 -7.33
N PHE A 131 -4.51 -20.16 -6.05
CA PHE A 131 -4.19 -19.21 -4.97
C PHE A 131 -2.77 -18.66 -5.13
N VAL A 132 -1.77 -19.51 -5.41
CA VAL A 132 -0.39 -19.07 -5.68
C VAL A 132 -0.33 -18.15 -6.90
N GLU A 133 -1.01 -18.51 -7.99
CA GLU A 133 -1.05 -17.67 -9.19
C GLU A 133 -1.69 -16.31 -8.94
N ALA A 134 -2.75 -16.25 -8.14
CA ALA A 134 -3.39 -14.99 -7.75
C ALA A 134 -2.44 -14.10 -6.94
N GLN A 135 -1.74 -14.65 -5.96
CA GLN A 135 -0.76 -13.92 -5.16
C GLN A 135 0.41 -13.41 -6.01
N GLN A 136 0.98 -14.28 -6.86
CA GLN A 136 2.06 -13.89 -7.76
C GLN A 136 1.66 -12.79 -8.75
N ASN A 137 0.43 -12.86 -9.28
CA ASN A 137 -0.07 -11.84 -10.18
C ASN A 137 -0.30 -10.51 -9.47
N TRP A 138 -0.79 -10.56 -8.23
CA TRP A 138 -0.93 -9.38 -7.38
C TRP A 138 0.43 -8.72 -7.13
N ASP A 139 1.44 -9.51 -6.73
CA ASP A 139 2.83 -9.05 -6.59
C ASP A 139 3.38 -8.47 -7.90
N ARG A 140 3.10 -9.13 -9.03
CA ARG A 140 3.53 -8.69 -10.36
C ARG A 140 2.93 -7.34 -10.75
N ALA A 141 1.64 -7.16 -10.52
CA ALA A 141 0.95 -5.90 -10.81
C ALA A 141 1.61 -4.72 -10.06
N MET A 142 1.90 -4.89 -8.77
CA MET A 142 2.57 -3.86 -7.97
C MET A 142 4.02 -3.64 -8.42
N ALA A 143 4.74 -4.70 -8.71
CA ALA A 143 6.12 -4.61 -9.18
C ALA A 143 6.22 -3.86 -10.53
N GLU A 144 5.35 -4.15 -11.48
CA GLU A 144 5.31 -3.44 -12.76
C GLU A 144 5.02 -1.95 -12.59
N ALA A 145 4.03 -1.61 -11.75
CA ALA A 145 3.69 -0.21 -11.48
C ALA A 145 4.87 0.56 -10.86
N LEU A 146 5.65 -0.07 -9.97
CA LEU A 146 6.86 0.51 -9.38
C LEU A 146 8.01 0.61 -10.39
N ALA A 147 8.21 -0.43 -11.23
CA ALA A 147 9.32 -0.50 -12.18
C ALA A 147 9.23 0.55 -13.28
N VAL A 148 8.03 0.81 -13.82
CA VAL A 148 7.80 1.80 -14.91
C VAL A 148 8.33 3.19 -14.55
N ARG A 149 8.21 3.61 -13.29
CA ARG A 149 8.64 4.95 -12.86
C ARG A 149 10.15 5.09 -12.69
N ARG A 150 10.89 3.98 -12.61
CA ARG A 150 12.34 4.02 -12.62
C ARG A 150 12.91 4.39 -13.99
N VAL A 151 12.23 4.02 -15.06
CA VAL A 151 12.70 4.21 -16.44
C VAL A 151 12.31 5.59 -17.00
N SER A 152 11.24 6.20 -16.49
CA SER A 152 10.67 7.45 -17.02
C SER A 152 11.42 8.73 -16.65
N GLY A 153 12.64 8.66 -16.17
CA GLY A 153 13.47 9.83 -15.81
C GLY A 153 14.40 10.24 -16.94
N SER A 154 14.15 11.41 -17.55
CA SER A 154 15.11 12.15 -18.37
C SER A 154 16.47 12.27 -17.67
N ALA A 155 17.57 12.41 -18.44
CA ALA A 155 18.97 12.56 -18.05
C ALA A 155 19.22 12.93 -16.59
N GLY A 156 19.60 11.97 -15.74
CA GLY A 156 19.91 12.18 -14.34
C GLY A 156 19.70 10.91 -13.50
N GLN A 157 19.97 10.98 -12.20
CA GLN A 157 19.71 9.86 -11.29
C GLN A 157 18.21 9.49 -11.28
N PRO A 158 17.85 8.20 -11.35
CA PRO A 158 16.45 7.78 -11.26
C PRO A 158 15.83 8.22 -9.92
N PRO A 159 14.52 8.47 -9.87
CA PRO A 159 13.84 8.82 -8.63
C PRO A 159 13.95 7.69 -7.61
N LEU A 160 13.88 8.02 -6.33
CA LEU A 160 13.59 7.05 -5.29
C LEU A 160 12.12 6.63 -5.43
N VAL A 161 11.88 5.35 -5.65
CA VAL A 161 10.52 4.80 -5.69
C VAL A 161 10.25 4.06 -4.40
N VAL A 162 9.22 4.48 -3.67
CA VAL A 162 8.80 3.88 -2.40
C VAL A 162 7.46 3.19 -2.62
N GLY A 163 7.38 1.90 -2.33
CA GLY A 163 6.12 1.14 -2.35
C GLY A 163 5.60 0.93 -0.92
N ILE A 164 4.35 1.29 -0.67
CA ILE A 164 3.66 1.05 0.61
C ILE A 164 2.60 -0.02 0.38
N MET A 165 2.77 -1.14 1.05
CA MET A 165 1.95 -2.33 0.86
C MET A 165 1.93 -3.23 2.09
N GLY A 166 1.02 -4.19 2.12
CA GLY A 166 0.93 -5.18 3.17
C GLY A 166 2.21 -6.00 3.31
N SER A 167 2.58 -6.30 4.55
CA SER A 167 3.81 -7.02 4.89
C SER A 167 3.92 -8.40 4.22
N GLY A 168 2.79 -9.04 3.91
CA GLY A 168 2.75 -10.33 3.21
C GLY A 168 3.42 -10.32 1.85
N HIS A 169 3.39 -9.17 1.15
CA HIS A 169 4.02 -8.97 -0.15
C HIS A 169 5.53 -8.69 -0.08
N LEU A 170 6.04 -8.44 1.13
CA LEU A 170 7.44 -8.02 1.36
C LEU A 170 8.29 -9.08 2.06
N ARG A 171 7.67 -9.93 2.90
CA ARG A 171 8.37 -10.91 3.73
C ARG A 171 9.29 -11.80 2.90
N TYR A 172 10.53 -11.94 3.35
CA TYR A 172 11.58 -12.76 2.72
C TYR A 172 11.91 -12.36 1.27
N GLY A 173 11.40 -11.23 0.80
CA GLY A 173 11.53 -10.80 -0.58
C GLY A 173 10.87 -11.74 -1.60
N PHE A 174 9.93 -12.57 -1.17
CA PHE A 174 9.28 -13.59 -2.00
C PHE A 174 8.29 -13.03 -3.01
N GLY A 175 7.56 -11.97 -2.63
CA GLY A 175 6.51 -11.36 -3.44
C GLY A 175 7.04 -10.27 -4.36
N VAL A 176 6.68 -9.02 -4.08
CA VAL A 176 6.99 -7.86 -4.95
C VAL A 176 8.47 -7.71 -5.23
N ALA A 177 9.35 -7.94 -4.26
CA ALA A 177 10.80 -7.84 -4.48
C ALA A 177 11.32 -8.89 -5.46
N HIS A 178 10.76 -10.10 -5.46
CA HIS A 178 11.07 -11.15 -6.45
C HIS A 178 10.63 -10.71 -7.85
N GLN A 179 9.41 -10.22 -7.99
CA GLN A 179 8.88 -9.74 -9.27
C GLN A 179 9.66 -8.52 -9.80
N LEU A 180 10.10 -7.61 -8.92
CA LEU A 180 10.94 -6.48 -9.30
C LEU A 180 12.30 -6.93 -9.86
N ARG A 181 12.92 -7.94 -9.24
CA ARG A 181 14.19 -8.49 -9.74
C ARG A 181 14.03 -9.16 -11.12
N ASP A 182 12.93 -9.87 -11.33
CA ASP A 182 12.57 -10.42 -12.65
C ASP A 182 12.41 -9.34 -13.72
N LEU A 183 11.88 -8.17 -13.32
CA LEU A 183 11.78 -6.98 -14.18
C LEU A 183 13.11 -6.21 -14.33
N GLY A 184 14.23 -6.74 -13.86
CA GLY A 184 15.55 -6.12 -13.96
C GLY A 184 15.81 -5.00 -12.96
N VAL A 185 15.01 -4.90 -11.88
CA VAL A 185 15.25 -3.95 -10.80
C VAL A 185 16.13 -4.60 -9.74
N GLU A 186 17.44 -4.37 -9.81
CA GLU A 186 18.42 -5.01 -8.92
C GLU A 186 18.45 -4.41 -7.51
N ARG A 187 18.24 -3.08 -7.40
CA ARG A 187 18.37 -2.35 -6.13
C ARG A 187 17.00 -2.23 -5.46
N VAL A 188 16.62 -3.27 -4.74
CA VAL A 188 15.37 -3.35 -3.97
C VAL A 188 15.74 -3.52 -2.50
N VAL A 189 15.12 -2.72 -1.64
CA VAL A 189 15.25 -2.80 -0.18
C VAL A 189 13.86 -2.95 0.42
N THR A 190 13.70 -3.90 1.31
CA THR A 190 12.47 -4.18 2.04
C THR A 190 12.59 -3.75 3.49
N LEU A 191 11.59 -3.02 3.97
CA LEU A 191 11.53 -2.50 5.34
C LEU A 191 10.25 -3.00 5.98
N LEU A 192 10.32 -3.61 7.17
CA LEU A 192 9.13 -4.07 7.88
C LEU A 192 9.07 -3.50 9.29
N PRO A 193 7.91 -2.94 9.69
CA PRO A 193 7.65 -2.64 11.09
C PRO A 193 7.36 -3.94 11.85
N LEU A 194 7.87 -4.05 13.06
CA LEU A 194 7.56 -5.12 14.00
C LEU A 194 6.58 -4.61 15.06
N SER A 195 5.51 -5.35 15.27
CA SER A 195 4.61 -5.09 16.39
C SER A 195 5.37 -5.22 17.73
N PRO A 196 5.08 -4.39 18.75
CA PRO A 196 5.66 -4.54 20.07
C PRO A 196 5.29 -5.87 20.77
N ASP A 197 4.23 -6.51 20.28
CA ASP A 197 3.75 -7.79 20.80
C ASP A 197 4.21 -8.99 19.94
N GLU A 198 5.00 -8.74 18.88
CA GLU A 198 5.54 -9.79 18.01
C GLU A 198 6.65 -10.56 18.72
N ASP A 199 6.56 -11.89 18.69
CA ASP A 199 7.56 -12.75 19.33
C ASP A 199 8.88 -12.69 18.55
N CYS A 200 9.90 -12.12 19.15
CA CYS A 200 11.24 -12.04 18.54
C CYS A 200 11.80 -13.41 18.12
N ARG A 201 11.31 -14.52 18.71
CA ARG A 201 11.70 -15.87 18.32
C ARG A 201 11.16 -16.29 16.95
N GLU A 202 10.15 -15.59 16.43
CA GLU A 202 9.62 -15.81 15.09
C GLU A 202 10.38 -15.03 14.01
N ILE A 203 11.22 -14.09 14.42
CA ILE A 203 12.06 -13.33 13.49
C ILE A 203 13.16 -14.26 12.97
N ARG A 204 13.16 -14.49 11.67
CA ARG A 204 14.16 -15.31 10.98
C ARG A 204 15.06 -14.43 10.11
N PRO A 205 16.33 -14.83 9.91
CA PRO A 205 17.20 -14.17 8.93
C PRO A 205 16.55 -14.11 7.57
N GLY A 206 16.71 -12.98 6.89
CA GLY A 206 16.15 -12.75 5.55
C GLY A 206 14.68 -12.29 5.54
N LEU A 207 14.05 -12.10 6.70
CA LEU A 207 12.66 -11.63 6.79
C LEU A 207 12.45 -10.30 6.04
N ALA A 208 13.38 -9.37 6.18
CA ALA A 208 13.49 -8.13 5.42
C ALA A 208 14.94 -7.60 5.49
N ASP A 209 15.26 -6.58 4.70
CA ASP A 209 16.58 -5.93 4.74
C ASP A 209 16.74 -5.07 6.00
N ALA A 210 15.65 -4.48 6.51
CA ALA A 210 15.64 -3.82 7.81
C ALA A 210 14.30 -3.99 8.53
N LEU A 211 14.37 -4.05 9.86
CA LEU A 211 13.23 -4.20 10.76
C LEU A 211 13.19 -3.01 11.72
N PHE A 212 11.99 -2.49 11.96
CA PHE A 212 11.77 -1.37 12.87
C PHE A 212 10.81 -1.81 13.98
N ALA A 213 11.28 -1.81 15.21
CA ALA A 213 10.40 -2.04 16.36
C ALA A 213 9.48 -0.81 16.53
N LEU A 214 8.19 -1.06 16.56
CA LEU A 214 7.21 -0.04 16.88
C LEU A 214 7.10 0.13 18.40
N PRO A 215 6.95 1.38 18.90
CA PRO A 215 6.71 1.59 20.32
C PRO A 215 5.36 0.97 20.71
N LYS A 216 5.28 0.43 21.92
CA LYS A 216 4.01 -0.02 22.47
C LYS A 216 3.05 1.16 22.56
N LYS A 217 1.88 1.02 21.96
CA LYS A 217 0.85 2.08 22.00
C LYS A 217 0.49 2.35 23.47
N PRO A 218 0.48 3.61 23.92
CA PRO A 218 0.03 3.91 25.29
C PRO A 218 -1.36 3.32 25.52
N SER A 219 -1.57 2.73 26.69
CA SER A 219 -2.88 2.15 27.06
C SER A 219 -3.98 3.20 27.17
N THR A 220 -3.60 4.45 27.33
CA THR A 220 -4.53 5.60 27.30
C THR A 220 -4.26 6.41 26.03
N PRO A 221 -5.24 6.62 25.16
CA PRO A 221 -5.05 7.52 24.03
C PRO A 221 -4.64 8.90 24.55
N ALA A 222 -3.56 9.44 24.02
CA ALA A 222 -3.27 10.85 24.27
C ALA A 222 -4.48 11.66 23.82
N PRO A 223 -4.93 12.63 24.63
CA PRO A 223 -6.03 13.48 24.20
C PRO A 223 -5.67 14.11 22.85
N PRO A 224 -6.62 14.23 21.92
CA PRO A 224 -6.36 14.83 20.63
C PRO A 224 -5.71 16.21 20.83
N PRO A 225 -4.75 16.59 19.99
CA PRO A 225 -4.13 17.89 20.08
C PRO A 225 -5.22 18.95 19.99
N ARG A 226 -5.28 19.83 20.98
CA ARG A 226 -6.23 20.92 21.02
C ARG A 226 -5.53 22.19 20.57
N LEU A 227 -6.16 22.94 19.69
CA LEU A 227 -5.64 24.26 19.26
C LEU A 227 -5.63 25.29 20.39
N GLY A 228 -6.13 24.90 21.59
CA GLY A 228 -6.22 25.81 22.73
C GLY A 228 -7.23 26.96 22.52
N VAL A 229 -8.20 26.78 21.63
CA VAL A 229 -9.24 27.76 21.36
C VAL A 229 -10.60 27.24 21.80
N GLN A 230 -11.40 28.11 22.40
CA GLN A 230 -12.83 27.86 22.63
C GLN A 230 -13.60 28.52 21.49
N LEU A 231 -14.47 27.74 20.88
CA LEU A 231 -15.30 28.17 19.76
C LEU A 231 -16.77 28.25 20.19
N ALA A 232 -17.48 29.19 19.62
CA ALA A 232 -18.94 29.22 19.63
C ALA A 232 -19.43 29.34 18.18
N ASP A 233 -20.71 28.96 17.99
CA ASP A 233 -21.36 29.15 16.71
C ASP A 233 -21.41 30.66 16.39
N ALA A 234 -21.27 30.97 15.09
CA ALA A 234 -21.50 32.33 14.62
C ALA A 234 -22.96 32.73 14.85
N ASP A 235 -23.21 34.03 15.03
CA ASP A 235 -24.56 34.56 15.16
C ASP A 235 -25.39 34.20 13.91
N ALA A 236 -26.68 33.96 14.10
CA ALA A 236 -27.58 33.52 13.05
C ALA A 236 -27.51 34.43 11.82
N GLY A 237 -27.08 33.85 10.68
CA GLY A 237 -26.91 34.56 9.40
C GLY A 237 -25.46 34.91 9.02
N GLN A 238 -24.45 34.63 9.85
CA GLN A 238 -23.05 34.75 9.52
C GLN A 238 -22.40 33.34 9.43
N GLY A 239 -21.81 33.01 8.29
CA GLY A 239 -21.08 31.78 8.17
C GLY A 239 -19.74 31.83 8.96
N GLY A 240 -19.37 30.71 9.60
CA GLY A 240 -18.12 30.56 10.33
C GLY A 240 -18.30 30.19 11.80
N VAL A 241 -17.21 30.23 12.56
CA VAL A 241 -17.19 30.02 14.02
C VAL A 241 -16.48 31.19 14.69
N ARG A 242 -16.98 31.60 15.86
CA ARG A 242 -16.37 32.67 16.64
C ARG A 242 -15.40 32.07 17.68
N VAL A 243 -14.19 32.59 17.74
CA VAL A 243 -13.23 32.26 18.79
C VAL A 243 -13.60 33.03 20.05
N LEU A 244 -13.97 32.34 21.13
CA LEU A 244 -14.33 32.93 22.42
C LEU A 244 -13.12 33.18 23.31
N ALA A 245 -12.16 32.24 23.30
CA ALA A 245 -10.97 32.33 24.10
C ALA A 245 -9.82 31.53 23.46
N VAL A 246 -8.59 31.95 23.76
CA VAL A 246 -7.36 31.27 23.42
C VAL A 246 -6.63 30.92 24.71
N THR A 247 -6.28 29.66 24.92
CA THR A 247 -5.53 29.22 26.10
C THR A 247 -4.07 29.66 25.96
N ALA A 248 -3.57 30.40 26.94
CA ALA A 248 -2.17 30.83 26.93
C ALA A 248 -1.20 29.63 26.90
N GLY A 249 -0.20 29.67 26.00
CA GLY A 249 0.78 28.59 25.85
C GLY A 249 0.33 27.38 25.00
N SER A 250 -0.73 27.50 24.20
CA SER A 250 -1.26 26.46 23.35
C SER A 250 -0.69 26.38 21.92
N LEU A 251 0.48 26.97 21.68
CA LEU A 251 1.25 26.87 20.44
C LEU A 251 2.56 26.17 20.73
#